data_7aeb1e6637d46d20cd4124583431ed66
#
_entry.id   7aeb1e6637d46d20cd4124583431ed66
#
_cell.length_a   1.000
_cell.length_b   1.000
_cell.length_c   1.000
_cell.angle_alpha   90.00
_cell.angle_beta   90.00
_cell.angle_gamma   90.00
#
_symmetry.space_group_name_H-M   'P 1'
#
loop_
_entity.id
_entity.type
_entity.pdbx_description
1 polymer ?
#
loop_
_entity_poly.entity_id
_entity_poly.type
_entity_poly.pdbx_seq_one_letter_code
_entity_poly.pdbx_strand_id
1 'polypeptide(L)'
;MTHHELECDFLVAGGGMAGLSAAIAAARNGARVVLVQDRSVLGGNASSEIKMHIVGADCHGAKPGRRESGLIEELKLEDAARNPHRSYSQWDLLLYEKVRLEPNLTLLLDADLVATTTDTLPDGRRVVRSARVVRNLMEEDYTIRAKFFADCTGDGRLGAEAGADFHIGREARADHGESLAQPVADRHTLGSSILITGRKYDTPQPFIAPSWIRKFTKSDFKHRPVHSYEYGYWWFEWGGQIDSIKDNERIRHELLRIALGVWDYIKNSGDHPDASHWALDWVGSISGKRESRRFLGPHILTQHDVQGGTLFPDQVAYGGWAIDLHPPSGVDVPDEPPFTPHHVQHLYSIPLRCYHSRNVANLFFAGRNISATHVAFASTRVMATCALGGQAIGTAAALWREAGSHDISALSTPTNISAIQETLLKDDAFLLNRPAADSADLARTARITASSHTPGAEPSNVTDGITRNLRADFGPWSSDSLHYWESKELPATLTLEWEKPAALREIHLTFDSGFDRELILTPSDHITKKIIRGPQPETVKHYRIKIDGKIVAEETANHLRKRVHTLSASTTGSRLEIELLASHGLPTARLFEVRAYP
;
A
#
# COMPACT_ATOMS: atom_id res chain seq x y z
N MET A 1 33.15 1.29 14.76
CA MET A 1 32.15 1.61 13.73
C MET A 1 32.63 2.80 12.91
N THR A 2 32.52 2.72 11.60
CA THR A 2 32.81 3.84 10.70
C THR A 2 31.63 4.82 10.72
N HIS A 3 31.93 6.10 11.00
CA HIS A 3 30.91 7.14 11.02
C HIS A 3 30.72 7.76 9.65
N HIS A 4 29.45 7.94 9.22
CA HIS A 4 29.04 8.56 7.97
C HIS A 4 28.04 9.68 8.23
N GLU A 5 28.14 10.75 7.46
CA GLU A 5 27.13 11.81 7.41
C GLU A 5 26.43 11.79 6.06
N LEU A 6 25.10 11.82 6.09
CA LEU A 6 24.26 11.91 4.89
C LEU A 6 23.33 13.10 4.98
N GLU A 7 23.09 13.73 3.83
CA GLU A 7 22.10 14.80 3.68
C GLU A 7 21.12 14.44 2.56
N CYS A 8 19.83 14.59 2.85
CA CYS A 8 18.75 14.32 1.88
C CYS A 8 17.61 15.34 2.05
N ASP A 9 16.67 15.30 1.15
CA ASP A 9 15.45 16.10 1.27
C ASP A 9 14.42 15.39 2.14
N PHE A 10 14.38 14.04 2.07
CA PHE A 10 13.40 13.22 2.78
C PHE A 10 14.05 11.94 3.34
N LEU A 11 13.98 11.77 4.67
CA LEU A 11 14.34 10.52 5.35
C LEU A 11 13.08 9.70 5.63
N VAL A 12 13.03 8.48 5.14
CA VAL A 12 11.96 7.51 5.41
C VAL A 12 12.51 6.41 6.30
N ALA A 13 11.99 6.28 7.52
CA ALA A 13 12.30 5.20 8.43
C ALA A 13 11.25 4.10 8.36
N GLY A 14 11.66 2.88 7.98
CA GLY A 14 10.83 1.70 7.80
C GLY A 14 10.49 1.43 6.33
N GLY A 15 10.95 0.29 5.81
CA GLY A 15 10.79 -0.17 4.42
C GLY A 15 9.58 -1.12 4.21
N GLY A 16 8.52 -1.04 5.05
CA GLY A 16 7.24 -1.68 4.80
C GLY A 16 6.52 -1.06 3.59
N MET A 17 5.33 -1.56 3.22
CA MET A 17 4.61 -1.10 2.02
C MET A 17 4.39 0.42 1.99
N ALA A 18 4.11 1.04 3.14
CA ALA A 18 3.95 2.49 3.24
C ALA A 18 5.27 3.24 2.99
N GLY A 19 6.36 2.84 3.68
CA GLY A 19 7.63 3.54 3.54
C GLY A 19 8.30 3.34 2.19
N LEU A 20 8.18 2.14 1.62
CA LEU A 20 8.63 1.87 0.26
C LEU A 20 7.90 2.77 -0.75
N SER A 21 6.56 2.88 -0.65
CA SER A 21 5.77 3.74 -1.51
C SER A 21 6.10 5.22 -1.31
N ALA A 22 6.36 5.66 -0.06
CA ALA A 22 6.77 7.03 0.24
C ALA A 22 8.13 7.36 -0.40
N ALA A 23 9.09 6.46 -0.25
CA ALA A 23 10.44 6.65 -0.78
C ALA A 23 10.46 6.72 -2.31
N ILE A 24 9.79 5.78 -2.99
CA ILE A 24 9.71 5.76 -4.46
C ILE A 24 8.96 7.00 -4.98
N ALA A 25 7.80 7.34 -4.39
CA ALA A 25 7.03 8.51 -4.82
C ALA A 25 7.84 9.80 -4.67
N ALA A 26 8.54 9.99 -3.56
CA ALA A 26 9.38 11.16 -3.35
C ALA A 26 10.55 11.21 -4.35
N ALA A 27 11.23 10.10 -4.58
CA ALA A 27 12.36 10.02 -5.52
C ALA A 27 11.94 10.30 -6.97
N ARG A 28 10.82 9.73 -7.43
CA ARG A 28 10.25 9.98 -8.77
C ARG A 28 9.81 11.43 -8.97
N ASN A 29 9.37 12.09 -7.91
CA ASN A 29 9.04 13.52 -7.91
C ASN A 29 10.27 14.41 -7.61
N GLY A 30 11.49 13.87 -7.74
CA GLY A 30 12.77 14.62 -7.77
C GLY A 30 13.40 14.92 -6.41
N ALA A 31 12.88 14.37 -5.30
CA ALA A 31 13.52 14.51 -3.99
C ALA A 31 14.71 13.54 -3.84
N ARG A 32 15.77 13.96 -3.15
CA ARG A 32 16.84 13.06 -2.69
C ARG A 32 16.35 12.36 -1.43
N VAL A 33 16.23 11.03 -1.49
CA VAL A 33 15.63 10.22 -0.44
C VAL A 33 16.65 9.26 0.18
N VAL A 34 16.57 9.10 1.50
CA VAL A 34 17.21 7.98 2.21
C VAL A 34 16.10 7.11 2.80
N LEU A 35 16.05 5.84 2.41
CA LEU A 35 15.17 4.83 3.01
C LEU A 35 15.98 3.93 3.95
N VAL A 36 15.57 3.88 5.22
CA VAL A 36 16.18 3.07 6.26
C VAL A 36 15.27 1.91 6.63
N GLN A 37 15.78 0.69 6.63
CA GLN A 37 15.05 -0.51 7.03
C GLN A 37 15.88 -1.35 8.00
N ASP A 38 15.28 -1.73 9.12
CA ASP A 38 15.88 -2.52 10.20
C ASP A 38 16.13 -4.00 9.87
N ARG A 39 15.66 -4.46 8.71
CA ARG A 39 15.81 -5.84 8.22
C ARG A 39 16.50 -5.88 6.88
N SER A 40 16.91 -7.10 6.49
CA SER A 40 17.59 -7.35 5.21
C SER A 40 16.65 -7.35 4.00
N VAL A 41 15.32 -7.29 4.22
CA VAL A 41 14.30 -7.28 3.16
C VAL A 41 13.29 -6.15 3.35
N LEU A 42 12.71 -5.71 2.23
CA LEU A 42 11.63 -4.73 2.19
C LEU A 42 10.25 -5.41 2.24
N GLY A 43 9.18 -4.61 2.40
CA GLY A 43 7.80 -5.09 2.38
C GLY A 43 7.14 -5.25 3.76
N GLY A 44 7.92 -5.30 4.84
CA GLY A 44 7.39 -5.44 6.20
C GLY A 44 6.56 -6.73 6.36
N ASN A 45 5.29 -6.62 6.76
CA ASN A 45 4.41 -7.80 6.90
C ASN A 45 4.15 -8.54 5.58
N ALA A 46 4.36 -7.92 4.42
CA ALA A 46 4.24 -8.55 3.11
C ALA A 46 5.51 -9.28 2.66
N SER A 47 6.63 -9.13 3.36
CA SER A 47 7.91 -9.79 3.02
C SER A 47 7.87 -11.31 3.23
N SER A 48 8.91 -11.99 2.75
CA SER A 48 9.12 -13.43 2.98
C SER A 48 9.25 -13.81 4.46
N GLU A 49 9.56 -12.85 5.33
CA GLU A 49 9.71 -13.07 6.78
C GLU A 49 8.37 -13.29 7.51
N ILE A 50 7.25 -12.78 6.95
CA ILE A 50 5.92 -12.85 7.59
C ILE A 50 4.89 -13.45 6.63
N LYS A 51 4.98 -13.16 5.32
CA LYS A 51 4.12 -13.69 4.24
C LYS A 51 2.64 -13.34 4.35
N MET A 52 2.31 -12.18 4.96
CA MET A 52 0.93 -11.70 4.95
C MET A 52 0.60 -11.12 3.57
N HIS A 53 -0.53 -11.52 2.99
CA HIS A 53 -0.97 -10.95 1.71
C HIS A 53 -1.40 -9.49 1.86
N ILE A 54 -1.18 -8.72 0.77
CA ILE A 54 -1.53 -7.30 0.72
C ILE A 54 -3.01 -7.18 0.36
N VAL A 55 -3.84 -6.98 1.37
CA VAL A 55 -5.28 -6.71 1.20
C VAL A 55 -5.55 -5.20 1.22
N GLY A 56 -6.72 -4.80 0.72
CA GLY A 56 -7.12 -3.41 0.57
C GLY A 56 -8.63 -3.20 0.52
N ALA A 57 -9.04 -2.10 -0.07
CA ALA A 57 -10.42 -1.64 -0.14
C ALA A 57 -11.36 -2.56 -0.94
N ASP A 58 -10.82 -3.46 -1.77
CA ASP A 58 -11.58 -4.47 -2.52
C ASP A 58 -12.04 -5.67 -1.68
N CYS A 59 -11.65 -5.75 -0.41
CA CYS A 59 -12.09 -6.78 0.53
C CYS A 59 -11.98 -8.21 -0.04
N HIS A 60 -10.80 -8.61 -0.51
CA HIS A 60 -10.56 -9.91 -1.18
C HIS A 60 -11.40 -10.10 -2.45
N GLY A 61 -11.58 -9.05 -3.25
CA GLY A 61 -12.38 -9.07 -4.46
C GLY A 61 -13.89 -9.10 -4.23
N ALA A 62 -14.36 -9.09 -2.97
CA ALA A 62 -15.79 -9.00 -2.65
C ALA A 62 -16.39 -7.62 -3.00
N LYS A 63 -15.55 -6.62 -3.19
CA LYS A 63 -15.88 -5.26 -3.59
C LYS A 63 -15.12 -4.88 -4.88
N PRO A 64 -15.58 -5.35 -6.05
CA PRO A 64 -14.92 -5.14 -7.33
C PRO A 64 -14.67 -3.67 -7.63
N GLY A 65 -13.55 -3.35 -8.27
CA GLY A 65 -13.20 -1.98 -8.68
C GLY A 65 -12.67 -1.06 -7.58
N ARG A 66 -12.71 -1.48 -6.30
CA ARG A 66 -12.24 -0.64 -5.16
C ARG A 66 -10.75 -0.75 -4.88
N ARG A 67 -10.04 -1.71 -5.48
CA ARG A 67 -8.59 -1.94 -5.26
C ARG A 67 -7.80 -0.64 -5.41
N GLU A 68 -6.81 -0.45 -4.57
CA GLU A 68 -5.92 0.71 -4.60
C GLU A 68 -5.08 0.73 -5.88
N SER A 69 -4.93 1.91 -6.50
CA SER A 69 -4.09 2.18 -7.68
C SER A 69 -2.77 2.86 -7.30
N GLY A 70 -2.06 3.42 -8.27
CA GLY A 70 -0.76 4.03 -8.06
C GLY A 70 0.36 3.01 -7.90
N LEU A 71 1.35 3.31 -7.07
CA LEU A 71 2.53 2.45 -6.86
C LEU A 71 2.19 1.03 -6.41
N ILE A 72 1.18 0.86 -5.56
CA ILE A 72 0.80 -0.48 -5.10
C ILE A 72 0.25 -1.34 -6.23
N GLU A 73 -0.48 -0.75 -7.17
CA GLU A 73 -0.94 -1.47 -8.37
C GLU A 73 0.23 -1.84 -9.30
N GLU A 74 1.17 -0.91 -9.52
CA GLU A 74 2.40 -1.18 -10.27
C GLU A 74 3.14 -2.40 -9.71
N LEU A 75 3.35 -2.45 -8.39
CA LEU A 75 4.04 -3.54 -7.72
C LEU A 75 3.30 -4.88 -7.83
N LYS A 76 1.97 -4.87 -7.66
CA LYS A 76 1.14 -6.07 -7.80
C LYS A 76 1.14 -6.62 -9.23
N LEU A 77 1.09 -5.75 -10.24
CA LEU A 77 1.13 -6.14 -11.66
C LEU A 77 2.50 -6.72 -12.06
N GLU A 78 3.58 -6.09 -11.59
CA GLU A 78 4.94 -6.61 -11.79
C GLU A 78 5.11 -7.99 -11.16
N ASP A 79 4.65 -8.16 -9.91
CA ASP A 79 4.70 -9.44 -9.23
C ASP A 79 3.87 -10.50 -9.96
N ALA A 80 2.67 -10.17 -10.39
CA ALA A 80 1.83 -11.11 -11.14
C ALA A 80 2.50 -11.56 -12.46
N ALA A 81 3.11 -10.63 -13.18
CA ALA A 81 3.75 -10.90 -14.46
C ALA A 81 5.09 -11.65 -14.32
N ARG A 82 5.91 -11.30 -13.33
CA ARG A 82 7.29 -11.81 -13.19
C ARG A 82 7.43 -12.97 -12.19
N ASN A 83 6.43 -13.19 -11.33
CA ASN A 83 6.42 -14.19 -10.27
C ASN A 83 5.16 -15.09 -10.32
N PRO A 84 4.86 -15.75 -11.45
CA PRO A 84 3.66 -16.58 -11.58
C PRO A 84 3.67 -17.79 -10.63
N HIS A 85 4.83 -18.24 -10.19
CA HIS A 85 5.03 -19.33 -9.23
C HIS A 85 4.91 -18.92 -7.76
N ARG A 86 4.59 -17.63 -7.48
CA ARG A 86 4.22 -17.11 -6.16
C ARG A 86 5.30 -17.20 -5.08
N SER A 87 6.55 -17.00 -5.46
CA SER A 87 7.66 -17.00 -4.50
C SER A 87 7.72 -15.68 -3.74
N TYR A 88 7.66 -15.73 -2.41
CA TYR A 88 7.89 -14.54 -1.58
C TYR A 88 9.32 -14.02 -1.66
N SER A 89 10.31 -14.89 -1.91
CA SER A 89 11.68 -14.43 -2.14
C SER A 89 11.81 -13.65 -3.46
N GLN A 90 11.05 -14.01 -4.50
CA GLN A 90 10.99 -13.21 -5.74
C GLN A 90 10.28 -11.87 -5.53
N TRP A 91 9.26 -11.85 -4.66
CA TRP A 91 8.62 -10.61 -4.25
C TRP A 91 9.60 -9.68 -3.52
N ASP A 92 10.37 -10.18 -2.56
CA ASP A 92 11.39 -9.38 -1.86
C ASP A 92 12.43 -8.80 -2.84
N LEU A 93 12.89 -9.61 -3.80
CA LEU A 93 13.81 -9.17 -4.85
C LEU A 93 13.18 -8.11 -5.77
N LEU A 94 11.90 -8.23 -6.09
CA LEU A 94 11.17 -7.22 -6.86
C LEU A 94 11.14 -5.88 -6.12
N LEU A 95 10.79 -5.90 -4.83
CA LEU A 95 10.77 -4.67 -4.01
C LEU A 95 12.16 -4.04 -3.89
N TYR A 96 13.19 -4.87 -3.69
CA TYR A 96 14.58 -4.42 -3.66
C TYR A 96 14.99 -3.76 -4.98
N GLU A 97 14.70 -4.40 -6.12
CA GLU A 97 14.97 -3.87 -7.46
C GLU A 97 14.30 -2.52 -7.68
N LYS A 98 13.01 -2.41 -7.37
CA LYS A 98 12.25 -1.16 -7.53
C LYS A 98 12.86 0.00 -6.74
N VAL A 99 13.29 -0.23 -5.52
CA VAL A 99 13.95 0.79 -4.70
C VAL A 99 15.38 1.07 -5.18
N ARG A 100 16.14 0.02 -5.51
CA ARG A 100 17.56 0.14 -5.85
C ARG A 100 17.80 0.84 -7.19
N LEU A 101 16.84 0.75 -8.11
CA LEU A 101 16.93 1.37 -9.43
C LEU A 101 16.38 2.80 -9.48
N GLU A 102 15.77 3.33 -8.40
CA GLU A 102 15.34 4.72 -8.37
C GLU A 102 16.57 5.65 -8.19
N PRO A 103 16.88 6.55 -9.17
CA PRO A 103 18.13 7.29 -9.19
C PRO A 103 18.37 8.19 -7.97
N ASN A 104 17.28 8.75 -7.39
CA ASN A 104 17.34 9.71 -6.29
C ASN A 104 17.14 9.05 -4.91
N LEU A 105 17.28 7.69 -4.82
CA LEU A 105 16.99 6.96 -3.61
C LEU A 105 18.21 6.17 -3.12
N THR A 106 18.63 6.44 -1.88
CA THR A 106 19.65 5.67 -1.16
C THR A 106 18.94 4.70 -0.20
N LEU A 107 19.24 3.41 -0.33
CA LEU A 107 18.68 2.35 0.52
C LEU A 107 19.72 1.88 1.54
N LEU A 108 19.34 1.89 2.82
CA LEU A 108 20.09 1.29 3.93
C LEU A 108 19.26 0.16 4.54
N LEU A 109 19.68 -1.09 4.30
CA LEU A 109 19.13 -2.30 4.94
C LEU A 109 19.96 -2.67 6.16
N ASP A 110 19.41 -3.51 7.05
CA ASP A 110 20.01 -3.90 8.32
C ASP A 110 20.43 -2.66 9.12
N ALA A 111 19.55 -1.67 9.16
CA ALA A 111 19.83 -0.31 9.57
C ALA A 111 18.80 0.14 10.63
N ASP A 112 19.22 0.15 11.89
CA ASP A 112 18.39 0.52 13.04
C ASP A 112 18.43 2.03 13.29
N LEU A 113 17.28 2.70 13.23
CA LEU A 113 17.15 4.06 13.74
C LEU A 113 17.15 4.02 15.27
N VAL A 114 18.15 4.64 15.88
CA VAL A 114 18.39 4.54 17.34
C VAL A 114 18.11 5.83 18.10
N ALA A 115 18.21 7.00 17.46
CA ALA A 115 17.97 8.30 18.09
C ALA A 115 17.60 9.38 17.06
N THR A 116 17.03 10.49 17.54
CA THR A 116 16.86 11.73 16.78
C THR A 116 17.40 12.92 17.56
N THR A 117 17.82 13.98 16.84
CA THR A 117 18.05 15.30 17.44
C THR A 117 16.94 16.24 17.03
N THR A 118 16.45 17.02 17.96
CA THR A 118 15.34 17.97 17.74
C THR A 118 15.66 19.33 18.32
N ASP A 119 15.15 20.38 17.68
CA ASP A 119 15.07 21.74 18.24
C ASP A 119 13.62 22.06 18.60
N THR A 120 13.43 23.10 19.42
CA THR A 120 12.11 23.65 19.75
C THR A 120 11.90 24.94 18.96
N LEU A 121 10.78 25.02 18.24
CA LEU A 121 10.35 26.21 17.51
C LEU A 121 9.76 27.27 18.47
N PRO A 122 9.67 28.55 18.05
CA PRO A 122 9.08 29.61 18.88
C PRO A 122 7.65 29.36 19.35
N ASP A 123 6.87 28.55 18.60
CA ASP A 123 5.49 28.17 18.93
C ASP A 123 5.40 26.94 19.87
N GLY A 124 6.55 26.42 20.33
CA GLY A 124 6.65 25.29 21.25
C GLY A 124 6.67 23.91 20.55
N ARG A 125 6.39 23.82 19.25
CA ARG A 125 6.53 22.57 18.50
C ARG A 125 8.01 22.19 18.33
N ARG A 126 8.26 20.89 18.11
CA ARG A 126 9.59 20.40 17.80
C ARG A 126 9.84 20.37 16.29
N VAL A 127 11.11 20.37 15.91
CA VAL A 127 11.57 20.11 14.55
C VAL A 127 12.73 19.12 14.60
N VAL A 128 12.66 18.04 13.85
CA VAL A 128 13.75 17.05 13.76
C VAL A 128 14.87 17.62 12.90
N ARG A 129 16.12 17.53 13.37
CA ARG A 129 17.34 17.97 12.67
C ARG A 129 18.09 16.82 12.04
N SER A 130 18.21 15.72 12.77
CA SER A 130 18.88 14.52 12.28
C SER A 130 18.33 13.25 12.92
N ALA A 131 18.59 12.14 12.27
CA ALA A 131 18.42 10.80 12.82
C ALA A 131 19.77 10.08 12.86
N ARG A 132 20.00 9.34 13.93
CA ARG A 132 21.13 8.43 14.05
C ARG A 132 20.68 7.03 13.69
N VAL A 133 21.42 6.38 12.78
CA VAL A 133 21.13 5.05 12.27
C VAL A 133 22.38 4.19 12.40
N VAL A 134 22.22 2.97 12.94
CA VAL A 134 23.32 2.03 13.17
C VAL A 134 23.11 0.77 12.32
N ARG A 135 24.15 0.35 11.63
CA ARG A 135 24.22 -0.90 10.86
C ARG A 135 25.26 -1.81 11.49
N ASN A 136 24.82 -2.61 12.46
CA ASN A 136 25.72 -3.45 13.26
C ASN A 136 26.50 -4.47 12.42
N LEU A 137 25.86 -5.09 11.42
CA LEU A 137 26.51 -6.09 10.55
C LEU A 137 27.63 -5.51 9.68
N MET A 138 27.58 -4.21 9.36
CA MET A 138 28.55 -3.50 8.54
C MET A 138 29.52 -2.66 9.39
N GLU A 139 29.32 -2.62 10.71
CA GLU A 139 30.05 -1.76 11.65
C GLU A 139 30.01 -0.26 11.27
N GLU A 140 28.84 0.20 10.79
CA GLU A 140 28.61 1.57 10.34
C GLU A 140 27.65 2.31 11.28
N ASP A 141 27.88 3.62 11.42
CA ASP A 141 27.06 4.57 12.19
C ASP A 141 26.80 5.80 11.31
N TYR A 142 25.54 6.16 11.12
CA TYR A 142 25.13 7.26 10.28
C TYR A 142 24.47 8.38 11.09
N THR A 143 24.85 9.63 10.80
CA THR A 143 24.04 10.81 11.12
C THR A 143 23.38 11.29 9.83
N ILE A 144 22.06 11.20 9.74
CA ILE A 144 21.29 11.57 8.55
C ILE A 144 20.52 12.85 8.83
N ARG A 145 20.83 13.93 8.08
CA ARG A 145 20.10 15.20 8.10
C ARG A 145 19.11 15.24 6.96
N ALA A 146 17.88 15.66 7.24
CA ALA A 146 16.84 15.79 6.23
C ALA A 146 15.97 17.04 6.48
N LYS A 147 15.32 17.52 5.39
CA LYS A 147 14.30 18.57 5.50
C LYS A 147 13.04 18.02 6.13
N PHE A 148 12.59 16.86 5.65
CA PHE A 148 11.43 16.14 6.15
C PHE A 148 11.79 14.71 6.56
N PHE A 149 11.06 14.21 7.54
CA PHE A 149 11.18 12.87 8.08
C PHE A 149 9.85 12.15 8.01
N ALA A 150 9.87 10.84 7.75
CA ALA A 150 8.68 10.00 7.81
C ALA A 150 8.89 8.80 8.72
N ASP A 151 7.98 8.60 9.66
CA ASP A 151 7.90 7.37 10.42
C ASP A 151 6.98 6.38 9.72
N CYS A 152 7.58 5.38 9.07
CA CYS A 152 6.93 4.22 8.45
C CYS A 152 7.37 2.91 9.14
N THR A 153 7.91 2.98 10.36
CA THR A 153 8.43 1.82 11.11
C THR A 153 7.34 0.87 11.59
N GLY A 154 6.09 1.28 11.48
CA GLY A 154 4.93 0.56 11.99
C GLY A 154 4.76 0.65 13.50
N ASP A 155 5.85 0.62 14.27
CA ASP A 155 5.83 0.79 15.73
C ASP A 155 6.03 2.23 16.17
N GLY A 156 6.27 3.18 15.24
CA GLY A 156 6.42 4.60 15.56
C GLY A 156 7.74 4.92 16.25
N ARG A 157 8.85 4.32 15.81
CA ARG A 157 10.14 4.50 16.46
C ARG A 157 10.70 5.92 16.30
N LEU A 158 10.73 6.43 15.06
CA LEU A 158 11.28 7.76 14.77
C LEU A 158 10.47 8.85 15.47
N GLY A 159 9.14 8.77 15.36
CA GLY A 159 8.28 9.78 15.97
C GLY A 159 8.33 9.78 17.49
N ALA A 160 8.43 8.60 18.13
CA ALA A 160 8.59 8.50 19.57
C ALA A 160 9.92 9.11 20.04
N GLU A 161 11.04 8.87 19.33
CA GLU A 161 12.34 9.49 19.60
C GLU A 161 12.31 11.01 19.39
N ALA A 162 11.55 11.48 18.39
CA ALA A 162 11.35 12.91 18.13
C ALA A 162 10.39 13.59 19.13
N GLY A 163 9.69 12.82 19.97
CA GLY A 163 8.72 13.32 20.93
C GLY A 163 7.39 13.70 20.30
N ALA A 164 7.00 13.05 19.20
CA ALA A 164 5.67 13.18 18.63
C ALA A 164 4.61 12.60 19.58
N ASP A 165 3.46 13.24 19.63
CA ASP A 165 2.30 12.76 20.40
C ASP A 165 1.75 11.47 19.77
N PHE A 166 1.44 10.49 20.59
CA PHE A 166 0.84 9.23 20.17
C PHE A 166 -0.09 8.64 21.22
N HIS A 167 -0.95 7.74 20.79
CA HIS A 167 -1.81 6.93 21.63
C HIS A 167 -1.45 5.44 21.51
N ILE A 168 -1.65 4.65 22.57
CA ILE A 168 -1.56 3.20 22.59
C ILE A 168 -2.78 2.66 23.34
N GLY A 169 -3.47 1.68 22.75
CA GLY A 169 -4.64 1.08 23.34
C GLY A 169 -5.93 1.62 22.74
N ARG A 170 -7.06 1.31 23.36
CA ARG A 170 -8.39 1.61 22.86
C ARG A 170 -8.97 2.80 23.61
N GLU A 171 -9.53 3.75 22.86
CA GLU A 171 -10.26 4.90 23.39
C GLU A 171 -11.58 4.46 24.01
N ALA A 172 -12.09 5.21 25.00
CA ALA A 172 -13.43 5.01 25.50
C ALA A 172 -14.48 5.50 24.49
N ARG A 173 -15.68 4.91 24.53
CA ARG A 173 -16.81 5.37 23.68
C ARG A 173 -17.09 6.85 23.81
N ALA A 174 -16.95 7.40 25.02
CA ALA A 174 -17.20 8.82 25.29
C ALA A 174 -16.16 9.75 24.64
N ASP A 175 -14.95 9.28 24.32
CA ASP A 175 -13.87 10.13 23.82
C ASP A 175 -14.17 10.66 22.41
N HIS A 176 -14.78 9.80 21.56
CA HIS A 176 -15.12 10.15 20.17
C HIS A 176 -16.57 9.81 19.79
N GLY A 177 -17.41 9.36 20.73
CA GLY A 177 -18.79 8.95 20.46
C GLY A 177 -18.92 7.68 19.61
N GLU A 178 -17.89 6.86 19.53
CA GLU A 178 -17.84 5.68 18.66
C GLU A 178 -18.62 4.51 19.24
N SER A 179 -19.64 4.02 18.51
CA SER A 179 -20.52 2.94 18.97
C SER A 179 -19.80 1.59 19.13
N LEU A 180 -18.71 1.38 18.39
CA LEU A 180 -17.91 0.14 18.44
C LEU A 180 -16.79 0.20 19.49
N ALA A 181 -16.52 1.37 20.06
CA ALA A 181 -15.55 1.51 21.14
C ALA A 181 -16.11 0.96 22.47
N GLN A 182 -15.20 0.46 23.32
CA GLN A 182 -15.57 -0.03 24.65
C GLN A 182 -15.97 1.12 25.59
N PRO A 183 -16.67 0.82 26.70
CA PRO A 183 -17.14 1.86 27.63
C PRO A 183 -16.01 2.65 28.30
N VAL A 184 -14.90 2.00 28.60
CA VAL A 184 -13.75 2.59 29.32
C VAL A 184 -12.48 2.35 28.53
N ALA A 185 -11.65 3.39 28.38
CA ALA A 185 -10.36 3.29 27.70
C ALA A 185 -9.43 2.28 28.39
N ASP A 186 -8.63 1.59 27.60
CA ASP A 186 -7.63 0.65 28.08
C ASP A 186 -6.36 0.68 27.21
N ARG A 187 -5.37 -0.16 27.57
CA ARG A 187 -4.11 -0.25 26.82
C ARG A 187 -4.05 -1.45 25.87
N HIS A 188 -5.16 -2.13 25.65
CA HIS A 188 -5.21 -3.28 24.76
C HIS A 188 -5.08 -2.87 23.30
N THR A 189 -4.40 -3.71 22.54
CA THR A 189 -4.18 -3.55 21.09
C THR A 189 -4.69 -4.79 20.36
N LEU A 190 -4.73 -4.75 19.04
CA LEU A 190 -4.84 -5.97 18.24
C LEU A 190 -3.56 -6.81 18.43
N GLY A 191 -3.72 -8.12 18.63
CA GLY A 191 -2.61 -9.03 18.82
C GLY A 191 -1.72 -9.18 17.58
N SER A 192 -0.57 -9.81 17.76
CA SER A 192 0.33 -10.19 16.68
C SER A 192 0.06 -11.61 16.21
N SER A 193 0.55 -11.97 15.00
CA SER A 193 0.42 -13.33 14.46
C SER A 193 1.77 -13.85 13.94
N ILE A 194 1.90 -15.18 13.91
CA ILE A 194 2.90 -15.89 13.12
C ILE A 194 2.15 -16.79 12.13
N LEU A 195 2.62 -16.82 10.89
CA LEU A 195 2.08 -17.68 9.84
C LEU A 195 2.97 -18.92 9.66
N ILE A 196 2.37 -19.95 9.09
CA ILE A 196 3.07 -21.18 8.67
C ILE A 196 2.72 -21.50 7.22
N THR A 197 3.59 -22.24 6.53
CA THR A 197 3.26 -22.92 5.28
C THR A 197 3.58 -24.40 5.39
N GLY A 198 2.73 -25.23 4.80
CA GLY A 198 2.95 -26.66 4.68
C GLY A 198 3.19 -27.06 3.24
N ARG A 199 3.83 -28.22 3.08
CA ARG A 199 4.08 -28.87 1.79
C ARG A 199 3.54 -30.28 1.82
N LYS A 200 2.89 -30.70 0.73
CA LYS A 200 2.43 -32.07 0.54
C LYS A 200 3.53 -32.93 -0.07
N TYR A 201 3.65 -34.16 0.43
CA TYR A 201 4.60 -35.18 -0.02
C TYR A 201 3.86 -36.42 -0.48
N ASP A 202 4.53 -37.27 -1.24
CA ASP A 202 3.98 -38.55 -1.74
C ASP A 202 3.92 -39.64 -0.66
N THR A 203 4.67 -39.47 0.42
CA THR A 203 4.71 -40.37 1.57
C THR A 203 4.26 -39.68 2.85
N PRO A 204 3.72 -40.43 3.84
CA PRO A 204 3.39 -39.91 5.13
C PRO A 204 4.56 -39.18 5.81
N GLN A 205 4.27 -38.02 6.41
CA GLN A 205 5.24 -37.16 7.09
C GLN A 205 4.86 -37.11 8.57
N PRO A 206 5.53 -37.81 9.48
CA PRO A 206 5.23 -37.70 10.91
C PRO A 206 5.65 -36.36 11.48
N PHE A 207 4.97 -35.90 12.53
CA PHE A 207 5.36 -34.72 13.28
C PHE A 207 5.63 -35.12 14.74
N ILE A 208 6.86 -34.87 15.20
CA ILE A 208 7.25 -35.04 16.60
C ILE A 208 7.14 -33.68 17.27
N ALA A 209 6.14 -33.56 18.14
CA ALA A 209 5.84 -32.31 18.83
C ALA A 209 6.94 -31.94 19.83
N PRO A 210 7.51 -30.71 19.78
CA PRO A 210 8.38 -30.23 20.85
C PRO A 210 7.67 -30.16 22.19
N SER A 211 8.38 -30.39 23.29
CA SER A 211 7.78 -30.42 24.65
C SER A 211 7.23 -29.07 25.13
N TRP A 212 7.71 -27.98 24.56
CA TRP A 212 7.40 -26.61 24.99
C TRP A 212 6.20 -25.98 24.29
N ILE A 213 5.50 -26.67 23.36
CA ILE A 213 4.36 -26.15 22.62
C ILE A 213 3.09 -26.06 23.49
N ARG A 214 2.11 -25.28 23.08
CA ARG A 214 0.73 -25.36 23.63
C ARG A 214 0.06 -26.65 23.17
N LYS A 215 -0.85 -27.16 24.01
CA LYS A 215 -1.74 -28.25 23.62
C LYS A 215 -3.13 -27.70 23.32
N PHE A 216 -3.68 -28.15 22.21
CA PHE A 216 -5.00 -27.80 21.74
C PHE A 216 -5.91 -29.03 21.68
N THR A 217 -7.21 -28.80 21.87
CA THR A 217 -8.27 -29.79 21.76
C THR A 217 -9.31 -29.32 20.74
N LYS A 218 -10.20 -30.19 20.35
CA LYS A 218 -11.25 -29.86 19.36
C LYS A 218 -12.09 -28.64 19.74
N SER A 219 -12.32 -28.41 21.04
CA SER A 219 -13.09 -27.26 21.52
C SER A 219 -12.44 -25.92 21.22
N ASP A 220 -11.12 -25.86 21.12
CA ASP A 220 -10.39 -24.61 20.82
C ASP A 220 -10.61 -24.12 19.38
N PHE A 221 -11.11 -25.00 18.50
CA PHE A 221 -11.33 -24.69 17.08
C PHE A 221 -12.77 -24.33 16.72
N LYS A 222 -13.65 -24.11 17.69
CA LYS A 222 -15.07 -23.79 17.47
C LYS A 222 -15.29 -22.62 16.51
N HIS A 223 -14.53 -21.55 16.67
CA HIS A 223 -14.57 -20.35 15.82
C HIS A 223 -13.30 -20.13 14.99
N ARG A 224 -12.32 -21.02 15.11
CA ARG A 224 -10.99 -20.94 14.46
C ARG A 224 -10.71 -22.23 13.67
N PRO A 225 -11.45 -22.45 12.54
CA PRO A 225 -11.38 -23.73 11.85
C PRO A 225 -9.98 -23.97 11.23
N VAL A 226 -9.59 -25.23 11.21
CA VAL A 226 -8.49 -25.73 10.37
C VAL A 226 -9.01 -25.82 8.93
N HIS A 227 -8.64 -24.87 8.08
CA HIS A 227 -9.18 -24.71 6.71
C HIS A 227 -8.21 -25.10 5.60
N SER A 228 -6.94 -25.27 5.91
CA SER A 228 -5.89 -25.65 4.97
C SER A 228 -4.66 -26.14 5.71
N TYR A 229 -3.87 -27.05 5.10
CA TYR A 229 -2.55 -27.44 5.60
C TYR A 229 -1.43 -26.74 4.85
N GLU A 230 -1.77 -26.04 3.77
CA GLU A 230 -0.86 -25.38 2.86
C GLU A 230 -0.39 -24.03 3.39
N TYR A 231 -1.32 -23.29 3.96
CA TYR A 231 -1.13 -21.92 4.42
C TYR A 231 -2.06 -21.63 5.59
N GLY A 232 -1.54 -21.15 6.65
CA GLY A 232 -2.35 -20.76 7.80
C GLY A 232 -1.53 -19.93 8.77
N TYR A 233 -2.08 -19.48 9.82
CA TYR A 233 -3.48 -19.09 10.05
C TYR A 233 -3.39 -17.70 10.65
N TRP A 234 -3.93 -16.66 10.02
CA TRP A 234 -3.89 -15.29 10.55
C TRP A 234 -4.48 -15.19 11.97
N TRP A 235 -5.36 -16.10 12.37
CA TRP A 235 -5.93 -16.16 13.71
C TRP A 235 -5.00 -16.83 14.76
N PHE A 236 -3.78 -17.25 14.43
CA PHE A 236 -2.72 -17.46 15.41
C PHE A 236 -2.36 -16.12 16.00
N GLU A 237 -3.23 -15.58 16.85
CA GLU A 237 -3.13 -14.24 17.38
C GLU A 237 -3.00 -14.24 18.88
N TRP A 238 -2.03 -13.46 19.37
CA TRP A 238 -1.78 -13.32 20.80
C TRP A 238 -1.05 -12.02 21.12
N GLY A 239 -1.11 -11.58 22.41
CA GLY A 239 -0.32 -10.48 22.94
C GLY A 239 -0.97 -9.10 22.86
N GLY A 240 -2.28 -9.01 22.51
CA GLY A 240 -2.99 -7.73 22.51
C GLY A 240 -3.24 -7.12 23.89
N GLN A 241 -3.07 -7.91 24.97
CA GLN A 241 -3.24 -7.46 26.36
C GLN A 241 -1.93 -6.96 27.02
N ILE A 242 -0.80 -7.09 26.33
CA ILE A 242 0.53 -6.68 26.81
C ILE A 242 1.19 -5.71 25.83
N ASP A 243 2.34 -5.16 26.17
CA ASP A 243 3.03 -4.18 25.33
C ASP A 243 3.59 -4.84 24.07
N SER A 244 2.95 -4.60 22.92
CA SER A 244 3.32 -5.19 21.63
C SER A 244 4.74 -4.83 21.16
N ILE A 245 5.39 -3.82 21.77
CA ILE A 245 6.76 -3.41 21.49
C ILE A 245 7.73 -4.03 22.49
N LYS A 246 7.54 -3.77 23.78
CA LYS A 246 8.49 -4.18 24.83
C LYS A 246 8.44 -5.68 25.12
N ASP A 247 7.25 -6.29 25.04
CA ASP A 247 7.05 -7.72 25.25
C ASP A 247 7.14 -8.55 23.96
N ASN A 248 7.64 -7.98 22.87
CA ASN A 248 7.64 -8.63 21.54
C ASN A 248 8.33 -10.00 21.53
N GLU A 249 9.42 -10.20 22.31
CA GLU A 249 10.08 -11.50 22.43
C GLU A 249 9.19 -12.54 23.08
N ARG A 250 8.48 -12.16 24.16
CA ARG A 250 7.50 -13.02 24.82
C ARG A 250 6.32 -13.35 23.90
N ILE A 251 5.84 -12.35 23.14
CA ILE A 251 4.77 -12.52 22.16
C ILE A 251 5.21 -13.50 21.08
N ARG A 252 6.41 -13.33 20.51
CA ARG A 252 6.98 -14.21 19.50
C ARG A 252 7.07 -15.65 19.98
N HIS A 253 7.60 -15.87 21.19
CA HIS A 253 7.72 -17.20 21.78
C HIS A 253 6.35 -17.86 21.92
N GLU A 254 5.36 -17.13 22.45
CA GLU A 254 4.02 -17.66 22.66
C GLU A 254 3.31 -17.98 21.32
N LEU A 255 3.49 -17.12 20.28
CA LEU A 255 2.97 -17.38 18.94
C LEU A 255 3.59 -18.65 18.32
N LEU A 256 4.89 -18.91 18.53
CA LEU A 256 5.51 -20.17 18.10
C LEU A 256 4.93 -21.38 18.84
N ARG A 257 4.66 -21.25 20.16
CA ARG A 257 3.98 -22.29 20.94
C ARG A 257 2.58 -22.59 20.40
N ILE A 258 1.84 -21.56 20.01
CA ILE A 258 0.51 -21.66 19.40
C ILE A 258 0.60 -22.33 18.03
N ALA A 259 1.44 -21.81 17.14
CA ALA A 259 1.56 -22.31 15.76
C ALA A 259 1.93 -23.79 15.70
N LEU A 260 2.95 -24.19 16.48
CA LEU A 260 3.39 -25.59 16.54
C LEU A 260 2.37 -26.47 17.30
N GLY A 261 1.66 -25.93 18.27
CA GLY A 261 0.60 -26.64 18.99
C GLY A 261 -0.62 -26.94 18.12
N VAL A 262 -1.03 -25.99 17.29
CA VAL A 262 -2.09 -26.21 16.28
C VAL A 262 -1.61 -27.23 15.24
N TRP A 263 -0.36 -27.16 14.81
CA TRP A 263 0.19 -28.16 13.89
C TRP A 263 0.24 -29.56 14.52
N ASP A 264 0.58 -29.66 15.82
CA ASP A 264 0.51 -30.92 16.58
C ASP A 264 -0.92 -31.48 16.58
N TYR A 265 -1.92 -30.65 16.85
CA TYR A 265 -3.32 -31.07 16.76
C TYR A 265 -3.67 -31.59 15.35
N ILE A 266 -3.31 -30.85 14.31
CA ILE A 266 -3.55 -31.26 12.92
C ILE A 266 -2.93 -32.63 12.63
N LYS A 267 -1.70 -32.88 13.09
CA LYS A 267 -0.95 -34.11 12.76
C LYS A 267 -1.27 -35.29 13.66
N ASN A 268 -1.55 -35.06 14.93
CA ASN A 268 -1.53 -36.11 15.96
C ASN A 268 -2.87 -36.32 16.68
N SER A 269 -3.90 -35.47 16.48
CA SER A 269 -5.20 -35.66 17.13
C SER A 269 -6.05 -36.80 16.58
N GLY A 270 -5.83 -37.14 15.28
CA GLY A 270 -6.69 -38.05 14.53
C GLY A 270 -7.89 -37.38 13.83
N ASP A 271 -8.17 -36.10 14.11
CA ASP A 271 -9.29 -35.36 13.51
C ASP A 271 -9.00 -34.96 12.03
N HIS A 272 -7.73 -35.03 11.59
CA HIS A 272 -7.27 -34.61 10.27
C HIS A 272 -6.46 -35.70 9.56
N PRO A 273 -7.06 -36.86 9.19
CA PRO A 273 -6.32 -37.97 8.60
C PRO A 273 -5.68 -37.64 7.24
N ASP A 274 -6.27 -36.72 6.49
CA ASP A 274 -5.77 -36.21 5.22
C ASP A 274 -4.53 -35.30 5.36
N ALA A 275 -4.20 -34.86 6.57
CA ALA A 275 -2.97 -34.14 6.86
C ALA A 275 -1.72 -35.05 6.94
N SER A 276 -1.89 -36.38 6.90
CA SER A 276 -0.80 -37.36 7.07
C SER A 276 0.40 -37.11 6.13
N HIS A 277 0.15 -36.70 4.89
CA HIS A 277 1.17 -36.42 3.85
C HIS A 277 1.72 -34.99 3.87
N TRP A 278 1.31 -34.14 4.83
CA TRP A 278 1.76 -32.76 4.94
C TRP A 278 2.84 -32.59 6.00
N ALA A 279 3.84 -31.77 5.70
CA ALA A 279 4.85 -31.33 6.65
C ALA A 279 4.93 -29.81 6.67
N LEU A 280 5.43 -29.24 7.77
CA LEU A 280 5.78 -27.82 7.83
C LEU A 280 6.95 -27.58 6.85
N ASP A 281 6.77 -26.60 5.96
CA ASP A 281 7.78 -26.15 5.02
C ASP A 281 8.45 -24.86 5.52
N TRP A 282 7.64 -24.00 6.17
CA TRP A 282 8.12 -22.75 6.74
C TRP A 282 7.28 -22.35 7.96
N VAL A 283 7.96 -21.78 8.95
CA VAL A 283 7.37 -21.19 10.15
C VAL A 283 7.93 -19.78 10.29
N GLY A 284 7.06 -18.78 10.44
CA GLY A 284 7.47 -17.40 10.66
C GLY A 284 8.31 -17.26 11.92
N SER A 285 9.40 -16.50 11.84
CA SER A 285 10.30 -16.21 12.96
C SER A 285 10.09 -14.82 13.57
N ILE A 286 9.32 -13.98 12.90
CA ILE A 286 9.04 -12.60 13.29
C ILE A 286 7.54 -12.43 13.51
N SER A 287 7.18 -11.72 14.60
CA SER A 287 5.78 -11.39 14.88
C SER A 287 5.23 -10.42 13.85
N GLY A 288 4.22 -10.82 13.11
CA GLY A 288 3.41 -9.95 12.25
C GLY A 288 2.52 -9.06 13.11
N LYS A 289 2.99 -7.89 13.47
CA LYS A 289 2.28 -6.94 14.33
C LYS A 289 1.13 -6.27 13.58
N ARG A 290 -0.01 -6.14 14.25
CA ARG A 290 -1.16 -5.37 13.76
C ARG A 290 -1.19 -3.96 14.30
N GLU A 291 -0.96 -3.78 15.60
CA GLU A 291 -1.10 -2.50 16.29
C GLU A 291 0.02 -2.25 17.30
N SER A 292 0.36 -0.96 17.46
CA SER A 292 1.21 -0.45 18.52
C SER A 292 0.91 1.05 18.75
N ARG A 293 1.85 1.97 18.54
CA ARG A 293 1.59 3.41 18.60
C ARG A 293 0.75 3.86 17.39
N ARG A 294 -0.21 4.74 17.64
CA ARG A 294 -0.90 5.55 16.63
C ARG A 294 -0.58 7.00 16.93
N PHE A 295 0.03 7.71 15.98
CA PHE A 295 0.39 9.10 16.15
C PHE A 295 -0.83 10.01 16.13
N LEU A 296 -0.70 11.20 16.73
CA LEU A 296 -1.74 12.20 16.74
C LEU A 296 -1.38 13.31 15.73
N GLY A 297 -2.18 13.38 14.69
CA GLY A 297 -2.18 14.46 13.70
C GLY A 297 -3.15 15.58 14.08
N PRO A 298 -3.23 16.64 13.25
CA PRO A 298 -4.26 17.67 13.40
C PRO A 298 -5.70 17.15 13.26
N HIS A 299 -5.90 16.01 12.57
CA HIS A 299 -7.16 15.28 12.53
C HIS A 299 -6.93 13.84 13.00
N ILE A 300 -7.85 13.33 13.81
CA ILE A 300 -7.91 11.92 14.23
C ILE A 300 -9.08 11.30 13.50
N LEU A 301 -8.78 10.36 12.59
CA LEU A 301 -9.82 9.64 11.85
C LEU A 301 -10.62 8.78 12.80
N THR A 302 -11.95 8.80 12.68
CA THR A 302 -12.88 8.12 13.59
C THR A 302 -13.75 7.07 12.88
N GLN A 303 -14.47 6.25 13.66
CA GLN A 303 -15.51 5.34 13.14
C GLN A 303 -16.52 6.10 12.25
N HIS A 304 -16.88 7.32 12.65
CA HIS A 304 -17.87 8.12 11.93
C HIS A 304 -17.38 8.50 10.53
N ASP A 305 -16.10 8.84 10.39
CA ASP A 305 -15.47 9.14 9.10
C ASP A 305 -15.45 7.91 8.19
N VAL A 306 -15.06 6.76 8.76
CA VAL A 306 -14.93 5.50 8.03
C VAL A 306 -16.29 4.96 7.57
N GLN A 307 -17.27 4.86 8.48
CA GLN A 307 -18.59 4.33 8.16
C GLN A 307 -19.47 5.32 7.41
N GLY A 308 -19.28 6.62 7.64
CA GLY A 308 -19.99 7.69 6.94
C GLY A 308 -19.53 7.93 5.50
N GLY A 309 -18.40 7.36 5.10
CA GLY A 309 -17.83 7.61 3.77
C GLY A 309 -17.41 9.06 3.58
N THR A 310 -16.82 9.68 4.62
CA THR A 310 -16.48 11.10 4.63
C THR A 310 -15.52 11.46 3.50
N LEU A 311 -15.84 12.54 2.77
CA LEU A 311 -14.96 13.14 1.76
C LEU A 311 -14.32 14.42 2.32
N PHE A 312 -13.03 14.37 2.57
CA PHE A 312 -12.27 15.51 3.04
C PHE A 312 -11.73 16.35 1.86
N PRO A 313 -11.76 17.69 1.94
CA PRO A 313 -11.16 18.54 0.89
C PRO A 313 -9.66 18.31 0.70
N ASP A 314 -8.97 17.97 1.78
CA ASP A 314 -7.53 17.66 1.84
C ASP A 314 -7.24 16.16 1.77
N GLN A 315 -8.13 15.38 1.13
CA GLN A 315 -7.91 13.95 0.92
C GLN A 315 -6.65 13.69 0.09
N VAL A 316 -5.89 12.67 0.49
CA VAL A 316 -4.69 12.22 -0.23
C VAL A 316 -4.62 10.71 -0.41
N ALA A 317 -5.53 9.98 0.22
CA ALA A 317 -5.70 8.54 0.13
C ALA A 317 -7.16 8.17 0.41
N TYR A 318 -7.50 6.91 0.20
CA TYR A 318 -8.81 6.35 0.55
C TYR A 318 -8.67 4.97 1.18
N GLY A 319 -9.72 4.53 1.89
CA GLY A 319 -9.86 3.18 2.39
C GLY A 319 -11.26 2.63 2.09
N GLY A 320 -11.45 1.34 2.37
CA GLY A 320 -12.73 0.65 2.12
C GLY A 320 -12.79 -0.74 2.76
N TRP A 321 -11.72 -1.17 3.46
CA TRP A 321 -11.72 -2.39 4.26
C TRP A 321 -12.75 -2.30 5.39
N ALA A 322 -13.38 -3.42 5.77
CA ALA A 322 -14.26 -3.47 6.93
C ALA A 322 -13.52 -3.02 8.21
N ILE A 323 -14.23 -2.45 9.17
CA ILE A 323 -13.69 -2.27 10.53
C ILE A 323 -13.57 -3.65 11.15
N ASP A 324 -12.36 -4.14 11.23
CA ASP A 324 -11.99 -5.53 11.54
C ASP A 324 -11.41 -5.58 12.96
N LEU A 325 -12.31 -5.70 13.95
CA LEU A 325 -11.96 -5.75 15.38
C LEU A 325 -11.66 -7.17 15.82
N HIS A 326 -10.55 -7.34 16.54
CA HIS A 326 -10.10 -8.61 17.09
C HIS A 326 -10.14 -8.60 18.63
N PRO A 327 -10.48 -9.72 19.28
CA PRO A 327 -10.38 -9.80 20.73
C PRO A 327 -8.90 -9.70 21.15
N PRO A 328 -8.54 -8.81 22.10
CA PRO A 328 -7.14 -8.64 22.52
C PRO A 328 -6.51 -9.93 23.10
N SER A 329 -7.33 -10.83 23.61
CA SER A 329 -6.90 -12.13 24.13
C SER A 329 -6.53 -13.15 23.04
N GLY A 330 -6.89 -12.88 21.78
CA GLY A 330 -6.56 -13.75 20.65
C GLY A 330 -7.09 -15.19 20.84
N VAL A 331 -6.19 -16.18 20.78
CA VAL A 331 -6.55 -17.61 20.91
C VAL A 331 -6.95 -18.01 22.34
N ASP A 332 -6.74 -17.17 23.34
CA ASP A 332 -7.08 -17.48 24.74
C ASP A 332 -8.59 -17.36 25.03
N VAL A 333 -9.38 -16.93 24.05
CA VAL A 333 -10.86 -16.86 24.12
C VAL A 333 -11.47 -17.70 22.97
N PRO A 334 -11.44 -19.04 23.08
CA PRO A 334 -11.92 -19.94 22.04
C PRO A 334 -13.41 -19.82 21.73
N ASP A 335 -14.21 -19.35 22.68
CA ASP A 335 -15.66 -19.15 22.54
C ASP A 335 -16.02 -17.84 21.78
N GLU A 336 -15.06 -16.93 21.59
CA GLU A 336 -15.25 -15.72 20.81
C GLU A 336 -14.72 -15.92 19.37
N PRO A 337 -15.38 -15.30 18.35
CA PRO A 337 -14.83 -15.26 17.01
C PRO A 337 -13.45 -14.61 16.99
N PRO A 338 -12.53 -15.04 16.10
CA PRO A 338 -11.18 -14.45 16.02
C PRO A 338 -11.20 -12.99 15.56
N PHE A 339 -12.29 -12.53 14.96
CA PHE A 339 -12.52 -11.16 14.54
C PHE A 339 -14.01 -10.90 14.38
N THR A 340 -14.39 -9.61 14.45
CA THR A 340 -15.75 -9.16 14.17
C THR A 340 -15.68 -8.07 13.11
N PRO A 341 -16.04 -8.37 11.86
CA PRO A 341 -16.05 -7.37 10.80
C PRO A 341 -17.30 -6.50 10.90
N HIS A 342 -17.11 -5.18 10.89
CA HIS A 342 -18.21 -4.22 10.78
C HIS A 342 -18.18 -3.60 9.39
N HIS A 343 -19.32 -3.58 8.75
CA HIS A 343 -19.44 -3.18 7.36
C HIS A 343 -19.08 -1.70 7.14
N VAL A 344 -18.30 -1.46 6.09
CA VAL A 344 -18.02 -0.14 5.52
C VAL A 344 -18.71 -0.09 4.16
N GLN A 345 -19.80 0.68 4.09
CA GLN A 345 -20.69 0.68 2.91
C GLN A 345 -20.00 1.31 1.69
N HIS A 346 -19.40 2.48 1.89
CA HIS A 346 -18.77 3.27 0.84
C HIS A 346 -17.26 3.38 1.05
N LEU A 347 -16.53 3.78 0.02
CA LEU A 347 -15.16 4.24 0.19
C LEU A 347 -15.17 5.53 1.02
N TYR A 348 -14.17 5.71 1.86
CA TYR A 348 -13.94 6.92 2.65
C TYR A 348 -12.57 7.50 2.33
N SER A 349 -12.44 8.81 2.34
CA SER A 349 -11.16 9.47 2.12
C SER A 349 -10.36 9.60 3.43
N ILE A 350 -9.03 9.70 3.29
CA ILE A 350 -8.12 9.95 4.39
C ILE A 350 -7.41 11.28 4.11
N PRO A 351 -7.56 12.29 4.99
CA PRO A 351 -6.99 13.62 4.77
C PRO A 351 -5.50 13.67 5.10
N LEU A 352 -4.74 14.59 4.49
CA LEU A 352 -3.32 14.81 4.77
C LEU A 352 -3.06 15.05 6.26
N ARG A 353 -4.00 15.69 6.95
CA ARG A 353 -3.95 15.94 8.41
C ARG A 353 -3.88 14.68 9.28
N CYS A 354 -4.17 13.49 8.73
CA CYS A 354 -3.96 12.20 9.40
C CYS A 354 -2.54 11.66 9.23
N TYR A 355 -1.71 12.27 8.39
CA TYR A 355 -0.41 11.75 7.98
C TYR A 355 0.78 12.59 8.47
N HIS A 356 0.59 13.56 9.34
CA HIS A 356 1.69 14.34 9.93
C HIS A 356 1.44 14.67 11.39
N SER A 357 2.54 14.88 12.12
CA SER A 357 2.47 15.16 13.55
C SER A 357 1.89 16.56 13.84
N ARG A 358 1.06 16.65 14.88
CA ARG A 358 0.51 17.91 15.36
C ARG A 358 1.54 18.75 16.14
N ASN A 359 2.58 18.11 16.69
CA ASN A 359 3.55 18.75 17.59
C ASN A 359 5.01 18.63 17.13
N VAL A 360 5.30 17.95 15.99
CA VAL A 360 6.63 17.91 15.36
C VAL A 360 6.49 18.42 13.93
N ALA A 361 7.01 19.60 13.64
CA ALA A 361 6.67 20.40 12.47
C ALA A 361 7.02 19.75 11.12
N ASN A 362 8.11 18.95 11.04
CA ASN A 362 8.61 18.33 9.81
C ASN A 362 8.53 16.80 9.81
N LEU A 363 7.61 16.22 10.60
CA LEU A 363 7.43 14.79 10.73
C LEU A 363 6.12 14.32 10.08
N PHE A 364 6.26 13.55 9.01
CA PHE A 364 5.20 12.71 8.45
C PHE A 364 5.16 11.33 9.11
N PHE A 365 4.06 10.63 8.95
CA PHE A 365 3.94 9.20 9.26
C PHE A 365 2.98 8.52 8.29
N ALA A 366 3.28 7.29 7.92
CA ALA A 366 2.42 6.47 7.09
C ALA A 366 2.54 4.98 7.44
N GLY A 367 1.48 4.24 7.17
CA GLY A 367 1.34 2.86 7.58
C GLY A 367 0.23 2.71 8.61
N ARG A 368 0.34 1.72 9.49
CA ARG A 368 -0.65 1.49 10.53
C ARG A 368 -0.63 2.52 11.68
N ASN A 369 0.40 3.34 11.77
CA ASN A 369 0.63 4.32 12.83
C ASN A 369 0.10 5.73 12.54
N ILE A 370 -0.76 5.89 11.53
CA ILE A 370 -1.40 7.18 11.22
C ILE A 370 -2.37 7.62 12.32
N SER A 371 -2.80 8.87 12.26
CA SER A 371 -3.72 9.47 13.22
C SER A 371 -5.15 8.95 13.04
N ALA A 372 -5.52 7.96 13.84
CA ALA A 372 -6.83 7.32 13.85
C ALA A 372 -7.16 6.76 15.25
N THR A 373 -8.45 6.67 15.59
CA THR A 373 -8.91 5.92 16.76
C THR A 373 -8.63 4.43 16.56
N HIS A 374 -8.66 3.63 17.62
CA HIS A 374 -8.54 2.16 17.52
C HIS A 374 -9.58 1.57 16.56
N VAL A 375 -10.81 2.07 16.62
CA VAL A 375 -11.91 1.59 15.76
C VAL A 375 -11.65 1.93 14.28
N ALA A 376 -11.34 3.17 13.97
CA ALA A 376 -11.04 3.58 12.58
C ALA A 376 -9.76 2.90 12.05
N PHE A 377 -8.75 2.77 12.90
CA PHE A 377 -7.50 2.05 12.60
C PHE A 377 -7.75 0.62 12.12
N ALA A 378 -8.75 -0.08 12.67
CA ALA A 378 -9.07 -1.45 12.28
C ALA A 378 -9.43 -1.59 10.78
N SER A 379 -9.81 -0.48 10.12
CA SER A 379 -10.02 -0.40 8.67
C SER A 379 -8.78 0.10 7.92
N THR A 380 -8.08 1.12 8.44
CA THR A 380 -6.99 1.81 7.71
C THR A 380 -5.66 1.05 7.71
N ARG A 381 -5.47 0.09 8.61
CA ARG A 381 -4.21 -0.65 8.81
C ARG A 381 -3.83 -1.62 7.70
N VAL A 382 -4.71 -1.91 6.76
CA VAL A 382 -4.42 -2.85 5.67
C VAL A 382 -3.38 -2.28 4.71
N MET A 383 -2.50 -3.17 4.21
CA MET A 383 -1.25 -2.75 3.58
C MET A 383 -1.42 -1.97 2.27
N ALA A 384 -2.45 -2.25 1.48
CA ALA A 384 -2.68 -1.49 0.24
C ALA A 384 -3.12 -0.04 0.54
N THR A 385 -4.02 0.16 1.51
CA THR A 385 -4.40 1.50 2.00
C THR A 385 -3.19 2.23 2.61
N CYS A 386 -2.35 1.51 3.38
CA CYS A 386 -1.10 2.07 3.93
C CYS A 386 -0.13 2.51 2.81
N ALA A 387 -0.05 1.77 1.70
CA ALA A 387 0.81 2.11 0.57
C ALA A 387 0.35 3.40 -0.13
N LEU A 388 -0.98 3.62 -0.29
CA LEU A 388 -1.51 4.90 -0.79
C LEU A 388 -1.09 6.08 0.09
N GLY A 389 -1.25 5.95 1.41
CA GLY A 389 -0.80 6.97 2.36
C GLY A 389 0.70 7.23 2.26
N GLY A 390 1.49 6.18 2.05
CA GLY A 390 2.92 6.30 1.78
C GLY A 390 3.21 7.11 0.51
N GLN A 391 2.57 6.75 -0.62
CA GLN A 391 2.71 7.49 -1.88
C GLN A 391 2.34 8.97 -1.68
N ALA A 392 1.27 9.25 -0.91
CA ALA A 392 0.80 10.60 -0.64
C ALA A 392 1.84 11.46 0.09
N ILE A 393 2.41 10.96 1.20
CA ILE A 393 3.41 11.73 1.96
C ILE A 393 4.71 11.91 1.19
N GLY A 394 5.11 10.90 0.39
CA GLY A 394 6.29 11.01 -0.48
C GLY A 394 6.12 12.10 -1.53
N THR A 395 4.97 12.13 -2.20
CA THR A 395 4.60 13.20 -3.14
C THR A 395 4.60 14.57 -2.47
N ALA A 396 3.96 14.69 -1.28
CA ALA A 396 3.90 15.95 -0.54
C ALA A 396 5.29 16.46 -0.13
N ALA A 397 6.15 15.57 0.39
CA ALA A 397 7.52 15.92 0.78
C ALA A 397 8.37 16.39 -0.42
N ALA A 398 8.23 15.73 -1.58
CA ALA A 398 8.96 16.11 -2.77
C ALA A 398 8.55 17.48 -3.32
N LEU A 399 7.24 17.75 -3.39
CA LEU A 399 6.74 19.05 -3.86
C LEU A 399 7.15 20.22 -2.95
N TRP A 400 7.34 19.95 -1.66
CA TRP A 400 7.66 20.99 -0.66
C TRP A 400 9.15 21.12 -0.35
N ARG A 401 10.03 20.31 -0.95
CA ARG A 401 11.46 20.29 -0.65
C ARG A 401 12.19 21.62 -0.86
N GLU A 402 11.71 22.46 -1.78
CA GLU A 402 12.30 23.76 -2.09
C GLU A 402 11.67 24.93 -1.30
N ALA A 403 10.66 24.65 -0.47
CA ALA A 403 10.07 25.68 0.36
C ALA A 403 11.05 26.18 1.42
N GLY A 404 11.03 27.47 1.70
CA GLY A 404 11.87 28.09 2.74
C GLY A 404 11.49 27.67 4.17
N SER A 405 10.35 26.97 4.35
CA SER A 405 9.88 26.43 5.63
C SER A 405 9.76 24.91 5.55
N HIS A 406 10.18 24.23 6.59
CA HIS A 406 10.02 22.78 6.75
C HIS A 406 8.77 22.44 7.60
N ASP A 407 7.84 23.36 7.76
CA ASP A 407 6.59 23.16 8.51
C ASP A 407 5.52 22.54 7.60
N ILE A 408 5.17 21.28 7.86
CA ILE A 408 4.18 20.53 7.09
C ILE A 408 2.78 21.17 7.20
N SER A 409 2.48 21.89 8.28
CA SER A 409 1.17 22.58 8.41
C SER A 409 0.90 23.59 7.29
N ALA A 410 1.96 24.14 6.68
CA ALA A 410 1.86 25.02 5.52
C ALA A 410 1.33 24.32 4.25
N LEU A 411 1.39 22.99 4.19
CA LEU A 411 0.80 22.18 3.10
C LEU A 411 -0.73 22.18 3.13
N SER A 412 -1.35 22.52 4.25
CA SER A 412 -2.81 22.49 4.42
C SER A 412 -3.56 23.62 3.73
N THR A 413 -2.87 24.50 2.98
CA THR A 413 -3.56 25.51 2.16
C THR A 413 -4.24 24.87 0.95
N PRO A 414 -5.40 25.38 0.49
CA PRO A 414 -6.11 24.83 -0.66
C PRO A 414 -5.24 24.68 -1.92
N THR A 415 -4.36 25.66 -2.18
CA THR A 415 -3.44 25.64 -3.33
C THR A 415 -2.45 24.48 -3.24
N ASN A 416 -1.82 24.29 -2.09
CA ASN A 416 -0.81 23.23 -1.89
C ASN A 416 -1.46 21.84 -1.89
N ILE A 417 -2.62 21.70 -1.27
CA ILE A 417 -3.42 20.48 -1.30
C ILE A 417 -3.78 20.13 -2.76
N SER A 418 -4.24 21.11 -3.54
CA SER A 418 -4.57 20.88 -4.95
C SER A 418 -3.36 20.42 -5.74
N ALA A 419 -2.18 21.01 -5.53
CA ALA A 419 -0.94 20.58 -6.21
C ALA A 419 -0.56 19.14 -5.85
N ILE A 420 -0.66 18.75 -4.57
CA ILE A 420 -0.42 17.38 -4.12
C ILE A 420 -1.41 16.42 -4.79
N GLN A 421 -2.69 16.76 -4.80
CA GLN A 421 -3.76 15.94 -5.36
C GLN A 421 -3.60 15.76 -6.88
N GLU A 422 -3.28 16.81 -7.63
CA GLU A 422 -3.03 16.71 -9.08
C GLU A 422 -1.80 15.83 -9.39
N THR A 423 -0.73 15.95 -8.59
CA THR A 423 0.45 15.08 -8.75
C THR A 423 0.12 13.62 -8.45
N LEU A 424 -0.65 13.36 -7.39
CA LEU A 424 -1.13 12.01 -7.06
C LEU A 424 -1.95 11.41 -8.20
N LEU A 425 -2.89 12.18 -8.76
CA LEU A 425 -3.70 11.75 -9.91
C LEU A 425 -2.84 11.55 -11.17
N LYS A 426 -1.82 12.39 -11.39
CA LYS A 426 -0.83 12.20 -12.47
C LYS A 426 -0.09 10.87 -12.33
N ASP A 427 0.19 10.44 -11.09
CA ASP A 427 0.88 9.19 -10.74
C ASP A 427 -0.10 8.00 -10.52
N ASP A 428 -1.32 8.06 -11.08
CA ASP A 428 -2.37 7.05 -11.01
C ASP A 428 -2.88 6.73 -9.60
N ALA A 429 -2.62 7.58 -8.60
CA ALA A 429 -3.24 7.46 -7.28
C ALA A 429 -4.66 8.05 -7.33
N PHE A 430 -5.68 7.19 -7.25
CA PHE A 430 -7.07 7.62 -7.33
C PHE A 430 -7.51 8.39 -6.06
N LEU A 431 -8.25 9.48 -6.26
CA LEU A 431 -8.89 10.25 -5.22
C LEU A 431 -10.40 10.25 -5.41
N LEU A 432 -11.16 10.16 -4.30
CA LEU A 432 -12.60 10.01 -4.35
C LEU A 432 -13.27 11.30 -4.84
N ASN A 433 -14.19 11.16 -5.81
CA ASN A 433 -14.95 12.27 -6.37
C ASN A 433 -14.08 13.46 -6.81
N ARG A 434 -12.88 13.18 -7.33
CA ARG A 434 -11.94 14.21 -7.79
C ARG A 434 -11.35 13.82 -9.15
N PRO A 435 -11.92 14.29 -10.25
CA PRO A 435 -11.29 14.18 -11.58
C PRO A 435 -10.00 15.00 -11.62
N ALA A 436 -9.01 14.52 -12.35
CA ALA A 436 -7.80 15.29 -12.64
C ALA A 436 -8.14 16.53 -13.45
N ALA A 437 -7.51 17.67 -13.12
CA ALA A 437 -7.76 18.97 -13.74
C ALA A 437 -6.47 19.72 -14.09
N ASP A 438 -5.38 18.98 -14.32
CA ASP A 438 -4.07 19.56 -14.62
C ASP A 438 -4.10 20.39 -15.91
N SER A 439 -3.88 21.70 -15.76
CA SER A 439 -3.88 22.66 -16.87
C SER A 439 -2.64 22.55 -17.77
N ALA A 440 -1.58 21.87 -17.31
CA ALA A 440 -0.38 21.60 -18.11
C ALA A 440 -0.57 20.41 -19.07
N ASP A 441 -1.64 19.62 -18.88
CA ASP A 441 -1.96 18.47 -19.73
C ASP A 441 -2.55 18.95 -21.08
N LEU A 442 -1.74 18.93 -22.11
CA LEU A 442 -2.10 19.33 -23.48
C LEU A 442 -3.14 18.38 -24.12
N ALA A 443 -3.25 17.13 -23.69
CA ALA A 443 -4.22 16.20 -24.23
C ALA A 443 -5.66 16.70 -24.05
N ARG A 444 -5.93 17.44 -22.98
CA ARG A 444 -7.24 18.02 -22.67
C ARG A 444 -7.72 19.10 -23.68
N THR A 445 -6.80 19.64 -24.47
CA THR A 445 -7.10 20.68 -25.48
C THR A 445 -7.14 20.12 -26.90
N ALA A 446 -6.85 18.82 -27.06
CA ALA A 446 -6.83 18.17 -28.37
C ALA A 446 -8.24 17.76 -28.84
N ARG A 447 -8.44 17.72 -30.13
CA ARG A 447 -9.56 17.00 -30.75
C ARG A 447 -9.23 15.51 -30.76
N ILE A 448 -10.06 14.68 -30.13
CA ILE A 448 -9.81 13.25 -29.96
C ILE A 448 -10.72 12.45 -30.88
N THR A 449 -10.15 11.53 -31.64
CA THR A 449 -10.85 10.58 -32.52
C THR A 449 -10.22 9.20 -32.40
N ALA A 450 -10.94 8.16 -32.83
CA ALA A 450 -10.42 6.79 -32.86
C ALA A 450 -10.88 6.04 -34.10
N SER A 451 -10.16 4.99 -34.48
CA SER A 451 -10.50 4.09 -35.58
C SER A 451 -11.84 3.39 -35.36
N SER A 452 -12.17 3.08 -34.11
CA SER A 452 -13.45 2.50 -33.68
C SER A 452 -13.66 2.72 -32.17
N HIS A 453 -14.91 2.61 -31.70
CA HIS A 453 -15.22 2.56 -30.26
C HIS A 453 -16.50 1.76 -30.00
N THR A 454 -16.65 1.23 -28.80
CA THR A 454 -17.90 0.63 -28.32
C THR A 454 -18.81 1.71 -27.73
N PRO A 455 -20.16 1.57 -27.80
CA PRO A 455 -21.07 2.57 -27.25
C PRO A 455 -20.83 2.83 -25.77
N GLY A 456 -20.76 4.11 -25.38
CA GLY A 456 -20.46 4.56 -24.01
C GLY A 456 -18.98 4.64 -23.67
N ALA A 457 -18.10 3.96 -24.41
CA ALA A 457 -16.64 4.01 -24.24
C ALA A 457 -15.99 4.88 -25.33
N GLU A 458 -16.34 6.16 -25.31
CA GLU A 458 -16.01 7.14 -26.34
C GLU A 458 -14.52 7.54 -26.28
N PRO A 459 -13.90 7.93 -27.41
CA PRO A 459 -12.52 8.41 -27.43
C PRO A 459 -12.25 9.58 -26.48
N SER A 460 -13.22 10.47 -26.28
CA SER A 460 -13.12 11.63 -25.38
C SER A 460 -12.98 11.27 -23.91
N ASN A 461 -13.37 10.05 -23.50
CA ASN A 461 -13.28 9.62 -22.09
C ASN A 461 -11.83 9.56 -21.59
N VAL A 462 -10.84 9.43 -22.48
CA VAL A 462 -9.41 9.35 -22.07
C VAL A 462 -8.86 10.66 -21.51
N THR A 463 -9.63 11.74 -21.50
CA THR A 463 -9.25 13.05 -20.93
C THR A 463 -10.28 13.60 -19.94
N ASP A 464 -11.22 12.78 -19.47
CA ASP A 464 -12.20 13.17 -18.45
C ASP A 464 -11.62 13.30 -17.04
N GLY A 465 -10.38 12.79 -16.85
CA GLY A 465 -9.63 12.87 -15.60
C GLY A 465 -9.97 11.78 -14.59
N ILE A 466 -10.68 10.72 -15.01
CA ILE A 466 -11.09 9.61 -14.16
C ILE A 466 -10.49 8.31 -14.69
N THR A 467 -9.72 7.62 -13.87
CA THR A 467 -8.95 6.44 -14.29
C THR A 467 -9.57 5.11 -13.90
N ARG A 468 -10.84 5.09 -13.49
CA ARG A 468 -11.63 3.87 -13.20
C ARG A 468 -13.12 4.11 -13.36
N ASN A 469 -13.89 3.04 -13.48
CA ASN A 469 -15.35 3.13 -13.41
C ASN A 469 -15.81 3.37 -11.97
N LEU A 470 -16.80 4.25 -11.80
CA LEU A 470 -17.32 4.69 -10.52
C LEU A 470 -18.56 3.88 -10.17
N ARG A 471 -18.39 2.70 -9.59
CA ARG A 471 -19.49 1.76 -9.27
C ARG A 471 -20.45 2.34 -8.21
N ALA A 472 -21.70 1.89 -8.24
CA ALA A 472 -22.76 2.37 -7.35
C ALA A 472 -22.45 2.24 -5.84
N ASP A 473 -21.58 1.32 -5.46
CA ASP A 473 -21.19 1.10 -4.07
C ASP A 473 -19.98 1.95 -3.62
N PHE A 474 -19.39 2.78 -4.50
CA PHE A 474 -18.26 3.65 -4.13
C PHE A 474 -18.69 4.79 -3.21
N GLY A 475 -19.87 5.38 -3.47
CA GLY A 475 -20.40 6.49 -2.70
C GLY A 475 -21.56 7.18 -3.42
N PRO A 476 -22.11 8.25 -2.84
CA PRO A 476 -23.23 8.98 -3.45
C PRO A 476 -22.85 9.69 -4.77
N TRP A 477 -21.56 9.74 -5.11
CA TRP A 477 -20.99 10.30 -6.34
C TRP A 477 -20.72 9.26 -7.42
N SER A 478 -21.16 8.02 -7.22
CA SER A 478 -21.03 6.93 -8.19
C SER A 478 -21.80 7.19 -9.48
N SER A 479 -21.31 6.62 -10.57
CA SER A 479 -21.87 6.79 -11.91
C SER A 479 -21.80 5.47 -12.68
N ASP A 480 -22.76 5.25 -13.57
CA ASP A 480 -22.74 4.14 -14.53
C ASP A 480 -21.97 4.49 -15.82
N SER A 481 -21.44 5.73 -15.93
CA SER A 481 -20.63 6.15 -17.06
C SER A 481 -19.33 5.37 -17.14
N LEU A 482 -18.90 5.05 -18.37
CA LEU A 482 -17.61 4.46 -18.64
C LEU A 482 -16.56 5.58 -18.76
N HIS A 483 -15.44 5.41 -18.07
CA HIS A 483 -14.34 6.38 -18.01
C HIS A 483 -13.09 5.89 -18.77
N TYR A 484 -13.32 5.19 -19.89
CA TYR A 484 -12.28 4.71 -20.78
C TYR A 484 -12.76 4.76 -22.23
N TRP A 485 -11.82 4.79 -23.16
CA TRP A 485 -12.06 4.42 -24.54
C TRP A 485 -11.86 2.90 -24.70
N GLU A 486 -12.78 2.23 -25.43
CA GLU A 486 -12.63 0.82 -25.83
C GLU A 486 -12.80 0.67 -27.33
N SER A 487 -11.80 0.08 -27.99
CA SER A 487 -11.88 -0.27 -29.41
C SER A 487 -12.85 -1.44 -29.65
N LYS A 488 -13.39 -1.55 -30.87
CA LYS A 488 -14.21 -2.74 -31.26
C LYS A 488 -13.35 -3.96 -31.54
N GLU A 489 -12.13 -3.74 -32.00
CA GLU A 489 -11.18 -4.78 -32.38
C GLU A 489 -9.74 -4.25 -32.27
N LEU A 490 -8.75 -5.12 -32.43
CA LEU A 490 -7.35 -4.78 -32.57
C LEU A 490 -6.85 -5.22 -33.96
N PRO A 491 -5.95 -4.45 -34.61
CA PRO A 491 -5.35 -3.20 -34.13
C PRO A 491 -6.32 -2.03 -34.15
N ALA A 492 -6.08 -1.05 -33.26
CA ALA A 492 -6.88 0.16 -33.16
C ALA A 492 -5.99 1.39 -32.90
N THR A 493 -6.45 2.56 -33.33
CA THR A 493 -5.70 3.82 -33.17
C THR A 493 -6.56 4.87 -32.51
N LEU A 494 -6.02 5.50 -31.48
CA LEU A 494 -6.50 6.74 -30.88
C LEU A 494 -5.67 7.89 -31.41
N THR A 495 -6.30 8.99 -31.82
CA THR A 495 -5.66 10.16 -32.40
C THR A 495 -6.05 11.42 -31.65
N LEU A 496 -5.05 12.20 -31.22
CA LEU A 496 -5.20 13.53 -30.64
C LEU A 496 -4.61 14.56 -31.63
N GLU A 497 -5.40 15.59 -31.95
CA GLU A 497 -5.00 16.64 -32.91
C GLU A 497 -5.14 18.02 -32.28
N TRP A 498 -4.12 18.86 -32.46
CA TRP A 498 -4.09 20.25 -32.03
C TRP A 498 -4.17 21.19 -33.25
N GLU A 499 -4.91 22.28 -33.10
CA GLU A 499 -4.97 23.33 -34.15
C GLU A 499 -3.60 23.95 -34.42
N LYS A 500 -2.77 24.03 -33.41
CA LYS A 500 -1.37 24.52 -33.50
C LYS A 500 -0.42 23.44 -33.01
N PRO A 501 0.77 23.29 -33.63
CA PRO A 501 1.73 22.32 -33.16
C PRO A 501 2.04 22.48 -31.67
N ALA A 502 1.96 21.39 -30.93
CA ALA A 502 2.28 21.31 -29.49
C ALA A 502 3.69 20.77 -29.28
N ALA A 503 4.42 21.32 -28.34
CA ALA A 503 5.70 20.77 -27.91
C ALA A 503 5.43 19.65 -26.90
N LEU A 504 5.86 18.42 -27.21
CA LEU A 504 5.62 17.23 -26.42
C LEU A 504 6.95 16.67 -25.88
N ARG A 505 7.03 16.47 -24.58
CA ARG A 505 8.18 15.89 -23.88
C ARG A 505 7.82 14.61 -23.15
N GLU A 506 6.63 14.56 -22.53
CA GLU A 506 6.14 13.40 -21.82
C GLU A 506 4.75 12.99 -22.33
N ILE A 507 4.53 11.68 -22.47
CA ILE A 507 3.24 11.08 -22.83
C ILE A 507 2.93 10.00 -21.79
N HIS A 508 1.80 10.12 -21.10
CA HIS A 508 1.33 9.17 -20.12
C HIS A 508 0.13 8.39 -20.64
N LEU A 509 0.15 7.09 -20.44
CA LEU A 509 -0.93 6.18 -20.81
C LEU A 509 -1.37 5.40 -19.56
N THR A 510 -2.68 5.32 -19.33
CA THR A 510 -3.27 4.52 -18.24
C THR A 510 -4.20 3.46 -18.84
N PHE A 511 -3.74 2.22 -18.87
CA PHE A 511 -4.47 1.07 -19.43
C PHE A 511 -5.40 0.41 -18.40
N ASP A 512 -6.30 -0.46 -18.86
CA ASP A 512 -7.04 -1.36 -17.98
C ASP A 512 -6.12 -2.47 -17.47
N SER A 513 -6.23 -2.77 -16.17
CA SER A 513 -5.49 -3.85 -15.49
C SER A 513 -6.40 -4.83 -14.75
N GLY A 514 -7.69 -4.88 -15.13
CA GLY A 514 -8.67 -5.79 -14.55
C GLY A 514 -8.99 -5.48 -13.10
N PHE A 515 -9.33 -4.24 -12.78
CA PHE A 515 -9.63 -3.76 -11.42
C PHE A 515 -10.77 -4.50 -10.71
N ASP A 516 -11.63 -5.18 -11.46
CA ASP A 516 -12.76 -5.93 -10.90
C ASP A 516 -12.36 -7.27 -10.25
N ARG A 517 -11.08 -7.68 -10.37
CA ARG A 517 -10.54 -8.91 -9.77
C ARG A 517 -9.56 -8.60 -8.64
N GLU A 518 -9.52 -9.50 -7.66
CA GLU A 518 -8.45 -9.49 -6.67
C GLU A 518 -7.10 -9.78 -7.34
N LEU A 519 -6.05 -9.08 -6.91
CA LEU A 519 -4.68 -9.30 -7.36
C LEU A 519 -3.76 -9.26 -6.13
N ILE A 520 -3.39 -10.44 -5.62
CA ILE A 520 -2.52 -10.60 -4.45
C ILE A 520 -1.48 -11.69 -4.66
N LEU A 521 -0.37 -11.60 -3.92
CA LEU A 521 0.55 -12.71 -3.72
C LEU A 521 0.08 -13.52 -2.51
N THR A 522 -0.14 -14.81 -2.68
CA THR A 522 -0.56 -15.73 -1.61
C THR A 522 0.01 -17.12 -1.84
N PRO A 523 0.42 -17.86 -0.80
CA PRO A 523 0.81 -19.26 -0.93
C PRO A 523 -0.40 -20.20 -1.10
N SER A 524 -1.63 -19.74 -0.87
CA SER A 524 -2.84 -20.56 -0.95
C SER A 524 -3.24 -20.90 -2.39
N ASP A 525 -3.25 -22.17 -2.76
CA ASP A 525 -3.76 -22.66 -4.03
C ASP A 525 -5.25 -22.40 -4.20
N HIS A 526 -6.02 -22.48 -3.11
CA HIS A 526 -7.46 -22.20 -3.14
C HIS A 526 -7.77 -20.77 -3.57
N ILE A 527 -7.05 -19.80 -3.02
CA ILE A 527 -7.20 -18.39 -3.39
C ILE A 527 -6.64 -18.14 -4.79
N THR A 528 -5.47 -18.70 -5.10
CA THR A 528 -4.79 -18.50 -6.38
C THR A 528 -5.62 -18.97 -7.58
N LYS A 529 -6.45 -20.01 -7.44
CA LYS A 529 -7.36 -20.45 -8.50
C LYS A 529 -8.37 -19.37 -8.95
N LYS A 530 -8.58 -18.33 -8.14
CA LYS A 530 -9.50 -17.20 -8.45
C LYS A 530 -8.76 -15.98 -8.98
N ILE A 531 -7.43 -16.02 -9.05
CA ILE A 531 -6.56 -14.89 -9.40
C ILE A 531 -5.81 -15.22 -10.68
N ILE A 532 -5.65 -14.23 -11.55
CA ILE A 532 -4.80 -14.37 -12.74
C ILE A 532 -3.37 -14.01 -12.33
N ARG A 533 -2.50 -15.02 -12.24
CA ARG A 533 -1.06 -14.86 -12.00
C ARG A 533 -0.32 -14.82 -13.34
N GLY A 534 -0.14 -13.62 -13.84
CA GLY A 534 0.45 -13.28 -15.13
C GLY A 534 0.07 -11.86 -15.53
N PRO A 535 0.48 -11.41 -16.71
CA PRO A 535 -0.06 -10.19 -17.31
C PRO A 535 -1.58 -10.26 -17.39
N GLN A 536 -2.27 -9.17 -17.03
CA GLN A 536 -3.73 -9.17 -16.99
C GLN A 536 -4.31 -9.14 -18.41
N PRO A 537 -5.37 -9.92 -18.73
CA PRO A 537 -5.91 -10.05 -20.09
C PRO A 537 -6.33 -8.72 -20.74
N GLU A 538 -6.83 -7.78 -19.93
CA GLU A 538 -7.28 -6.46 -20.35
C GLU A 538 -6.15 -5.52 -20.72
N THR A 539 -4.94 -5.76 -20.18
CA THR A 539 -3.81 -4.85 -20.37
C THR A 539 -3.28 -4.93 -21.79
N VAL A 540 -3.12 -3.78 -22.42
CA VAL A 540 -2.50 -3.66 -23.75
C VAL A 540 -1.05 -4.09 -23.67
N LYS A 541 -0.68 -5.10 -24.46
CA LYS A 541 0.65 -5.70 -24.53
C LYS A 541 1.60 -4.97 -25.47
N HIS A 542 1.10 -4.69 -26.68
CA HIS A 542 1.91 -4.09 -27.76
C HIS A 542 1.23 -2.82 -28.26
N TYR A 543 1.96 -1.71 -28.25
CA TYR A 543 1.50 -0.43 -28.78
C TYR A 543 2.65 0.42 -29.30
N ARG A 544 2.32 1.41 -30.14
CA ARG A 544 3.22 2.44 -30.66
C ARG A 544 2.66 3.82 -30.41
N ILE A 545 3.56 4.77 -30.20
CA ILE A 545 3.25 6.20 -30.11
C ILE A 545 3.91 6.87 -31.30
N LYS A 546 3.12 7.64 -32.06
CA LYS A 546 3.58 8.40 -33.20
C LYS A 546 3.28 9.88 -33.06
N ILE A 547 4.17 10.74 -33.51
CA ILE A 547 3.95 12.17 -33.64
C ILE A 547 4.14 12.52 -35.13
N ASP A 548 3.10 13.09 -35.74
CA ASP A 548 3.03 13.40 -37.20
C ASP A 548 3.49 12.21 -38.06
N GLY A 549 3.01 11.01 -37.75
CA GLY A 549 3.31 9.76 -38.45
C GLY A 549 4.67 9.11 -38.11
N LYS A 550 5.53 9.76 -37.35
CA LYS A 550 6.84 9.23 -36.95
C LYS A 550 6.72 8.49 -35.60
N ILE A 551 7.18 7.25 -35.54
CA ILE A 551 7.25 6.48 -34.28
C ILE A 551 8.25 7.14 -33.34
N VAL A 552 7.80 7.53 -32.12
CA VAL A 552 8.61 8.11 -31.04
C VAL A 552 8.79 7.15 -29.88
N ALA A 553 7.89 6.16 -29.72
CA ALA A 553 8.02 5.07 -28.76
C ALA A 553 7.28 3.82 -29.25
N GLU A 554 7.80 2.65 -28.90
CA GLU A 554 7.18 1.35 -29.13
C GLU A 554 7.40 0.47 -27.89
N GLU A 555 6.35 -0.22 -27.44
CA GLU A 555 6.39 -1.17 -26.36
C GLU A 555 5.75 -2.48 -26.82
N THR A 556 6.48 -3.59 -26.70
CA THR A 556 6.05 -4.90 -27.23
C THR A 556 5.63 -5.91 -26.16
N ALA A 557 5.91 -5.61 -24.89
CA ALA A 557 5.72 -6.54 -23.77
C ALA A 557 5.17 -5.84 -22.50
N ASN A 558 4.37 -4.78 -22.67
CA ASN A 558 3.79 -4.08 -21.54
C ASN A 558 2.86 -4.99 -20.73
N HIS A 559 2.98 -4.93 -19.42
CA HIS A 559 2.08 -5.58 -18.46
C HIS A 559 1.64 -4.61 -17.35
N LEU A 560 2.04 -3.35 -17.44
CA LEU A 560 1.73 -2.31 -16.47
C LEU A 560 0.50 -1.50 -16.89
N ARG A 561 -0.20 -1.00 -15.89
CA ARG A 561 -1.32 -0.09 -16.05
C ARG A 561 -0.88 1.31 -16.46
N LYS A 562 0.01 1.92 -15.70
CA LYS A 562 0.56 3.26 -15.97
C LYS A 562 1.87 3.18 -16.72
N ARG A 563 1.97 3.91 -17.84
CA ARG A 563 3.21 4.05 -18.61
C ARG A 563 3.50 5.53 -18.86
N VAL A 564 4.74 5.90 -18.60
CA VAL A 564 5.26 7.24 -18.86
C VAL A 564 6.37 7.13 -19.90
N HIS A 565 6.21 7.84 -21.00
CA HIS A 565 7.20 7.93 -22.07
C HIS A 565 7.81 9.32 -22.09
N THR A 566 9.06 9.43 -21.63
CA THR A 566 9.85 10.66 -21.73
C THR A 566 10.63 10.62 -23.04
N LEU A 567 10.37 11.57 -23.93
CA LEU A 567 11.05 11.68 -25.20
C LEU A 567 12.47 12.22 -24.99
N SER A 568 13.42 11.74 -25.80
CA SER A 568 14.83 12.15 -25.71
C SER A 568 15.04 13.64 -25.98
N ALA A 569 14.16 14.23 -26.80
CA ALA A 569 14.07 15.67 -27.04
C ALA A 569 12.60 16.07 -27.13
N SER A 570 12.28 17.34 -26.78
CA SER A 570 10.94 17.87 -27.02
C SER A 570 10.64 17.81 -28.52
N THR A 571 9.52 17.20 -28.89
CA THR A 571 9.09 17.00 -30.27
C THR A 571 7.85 17.84 -30.51
N THR A 572 7.93 18.77 -31.47
CA THR A 572 6.78 19.59 -31.87
C THR A 572 5.99 18.86 -32.93
N GLY A 573 4.68 18.73 -32.73
CA GLY A 573 3.78 18.08 -33.68
C GLY A 573 2.32 18.49 -33.49
N SER A 574 1.52 18.31 -34.54
CA SER A 574 0.09 18.63 -34.52
C SER A 574 -0.79 17.40 -34.29
N ARG A 575 -0.21 16.19 -34.39
CA ARG A 575 -0.96 14.93 -34.31
C ARG A 575 -0.18 13.90 -33.51
N LEU A 576 -0.81 13.40 -32.44
CA LEU A 576 -0.35 12.28 -31.65
C LEU A 576 -1.24 11.07 -31.93
N GLU A 577 -0.66 9.96 -32.32
CA GLU A 577 -1.34 8.70 -32.57
C GLU A 577 -0.85 7.62 -31.59
N ILE A 578 -1.77 6.93 -30.97
CA ILE A 578 -1.52 5.77 -30.10
C ILE A 578 -2.10 4.55 -30.79
N GLU A 579 -1.24 3.74 -31.41
CA GLU A 579 -1.62 2.50 -32.07
C GLU A 579 -1.56 1.35 -31.06
N LEU A 580 -2.71 0.75 -30.79
CA LEU A 580 -2.84 -0.42 -29.92
C LEU A 580 -2.90 -1.66 -30.82
N LEU A 581 -1.90 -2.54 -30.70
CA LEU A 581 -1.66 -3.64 -31.63
C LEU A 581 -2.10 -4.99 -31.07
N ALA A 582 -1.92 -5.21 -29.75
CA ALA A 582 -2.31 -6.44 -29.09
C ALA A 582 -2.56 -6.21 -27.59
N SER A 583 -3.50 -6.98 -27.01
CA SER A 583 -3.68 -7.14 -25.57
C SER A 583 -3.10 -8.48 -25.10
N HIS A 584 -3.15 -8.77 -23.79
CA HIS A 584 -2.76 -10.07 -23.27
C HIS A 584 -3.86 -11.15 -23.41
N GLY A 585 -5.10 -10.79 -23.67
CA GLY A 585 -6.18 -11.78 -23.78
C GLY A 585 -7.51 -11.30 -24.34
N LEU A 586 -7.70 -9.98 -24.49
CA LEU A 586 -8.93 -9.43 -25.09
C LEU A 586 -8.74 -9.15 -26.59
N PRO A 587 -9.80 -9.30 -27.42
CA PRO A 587 -9.79 -8.88 -28.82
C PRO A 587 -9.91 -7.36 -28.98
N THR A 588 -10.12 -6.63 -27.89
CA THR A 588 -10.30 -5.17 -27.80
C THR A 588 -9.20 -4.58 -26.93
N ALA A 589 -9.06 -3.26 -26.94
CA ALA A 589 -8.19 -2.54 -26.03
C ALA A 589 -8.95 -1.45 -25.28
N ARG A 590 -8.61 -1.26 -24.00
CA ARG A 590 -9.15 -0.22 -23.13
C ARG A 590 -8.06 0.72 -22.65
N LEU A 591 -8.32 2.01 -22.76
CA LEU A 591 -7.42 3.08 -22.31
C LEU A 591 -8.22 4.07 -21.46
N PHE A 592 -7.88 4.18 -20.20
CA PHE A 592 -8.56 5.09 -19.25
C PHE A 592 -8.09 6.52 -19.41
N GLU A 593 -6.80 6.74 -19.67
CA GLU A 593 -6.27 8.09 -19.70
C GLU A 593 -5.09 8.23 -20.66
N VAL A 594 -5.07 9.36 -21.34
CA VAL A 594 -3.91 9.89 -22.07
C VAL A 594 -3.60 11.28 -21.52
N ARG A 595 -2.34 11.52 -21.16
CA ARG A 595 -1.83 12.87 -20.86
C ARG A 595 -0.64 13.18 -21.74
N ALA A 596 -0.47 14.45 -22.06
CA ALA A 596 0.64 14.94 -22.88
C ALA A 596 1.19 16.24 -22.29
N TYR A 597 2.50 16.28 -22.05
CA TYR A 597 3.18 17.42 -21.42
C TYR A 597 4.31 17.96 -22.29
N PRO A 598 4.59 19.29 -22.18
CA PRO A 598 5.68 19.95 -22.89
C PRO A 598 7.08 19.56 -22.41
#